data_a6388ac23cf34c79d23fd612aa6aea3f
#
_entry.id   a6388ac23cf34c79d23fd612aa6aea3f
#
_cell.length_a   1.000
_cell.length_b   1.000
_cell.length_c   1.000
_cell.angle_alpha   90.00
_cell.angle_beta   90.00
_cell.angle_gamma   90.00
#
_symmetry.space_group_name_H-M   'P 1'
#
loop_
_entity.id
_entity.type
_entity.pdbx_description
1 polymer ?
#
loop_
_entity_poly.entity_id
_entity_poly.type
_entity_poly.pdbx_seq_one_letter_code
_entity_poly.pdbx_strand_id
1 'polypeptide(L)'
;PHILNPKCGFVISCNNRITDDDYSHYLGNSFMNGYRASRIEEKFLELIKIDYRSIQDLHMDIYSIPGKRIRDGLIANLRTAKPKAQKLIDLLDEWDYNLNEESVGGAIYEVFLYTLFTSF
;
A
#
# COMPACT_ATOMS: atom_id res chain seq x y z
N PRO A 1 9.95 24.04 -0.53
CA PRO A 1 9.25 23.77 0.73
C PRO A 1 10.27 23.44 1.82
N HIS A 2 10.01 23.83 3.05
CA HIS A 2 10.76 23.42 4.24
C HIS A 2 9.78 23.10 5.38
N ILE A 3 10.15 22.15 6.21
CA ILE A 3 9.37 21.74 7.38
C ILE A 3 10.31 21.82 8.59
N LEU A 4 9.88 22.51 9.63
CA LEU A 4 10.61 22.62 10.89
C LEU A 4 9.67 22.27 12.05
N ASN A 5 10.05 21.28 12.85
CA ASN A 5 9.31 20.82 14.04
C ASN A 5 7.81 20.57 13.74
N PRO A 6 7.45 19.67 12.80
CA PRO A 6 6.06 19.37 12.51
C PRO A 6 5.34 18.85 13.74
N LYS A 7 4.05 19.20 13.88
CA LYS A 7 3.24 18.78 15.04
C LYS A 7 3.12 17.26 15.19
N CYS A 8 3.19 16.51 14.07
CA CYS A 8 3.20 15.04 14.05
C CYS A 8 4.51 14.42 14.56
N GLY A 9 5.60 15.21 14.70
CA GLY A 9 6.89 14.75 15.22
C GLY A 9 7.79 14.04 14.20
N PHE A 10 7.37 13.87 12.95
CA PHE A 10 8.15 13.20 11.91
C PHE A 10 7.97 13.85 10.52
N VAL A 11 8.87 13.52 9.60
CA VAL A 11 8.78 13.84 8.17
C VAL A 11 8.99 12.57 7.37
N ILE A 12 8.14 12.32 6.37
CA ILE A 12 8.19 11.14 5.52
C ILE A 12 8.41 11.58 4.06
N SER A 13 9.33 10.90 3.38
CA SER A 13 9.54 11.02 1.94
C SER A 13 9.89 9.66 1.35
N CYS A 14 9.07 9.17 0.43
CA CYS A 14 9.18 7.85 -0.19
C CYS A 14 9.13 7.93 -1.72
N ASN A 15 9.83 8.89 -2.30
CA ASN A 15 9.76 9.24 -3.73
C ASN A 15 8.34 9.63 -4.21
N ASN A 16 7.42 9.84 -3.29
CA ASN A 16 6.08 10.35 -3.59
C ASN A 16 6.12 11.87 -3.81
N ARG A 17 5.11 12.39 -4.45
CA ARG A 17 4.92 13.83 -4.60
C ARG A 17 4.74 14.47 -3.21
N ILE A 18 5.49 15.53 -2.95
CA ILE A 18 5.55 16.21 -1.63
C ILE A 18 4.85 17.58 -1.61
N THR A 19 4.31 18.00 -2.74
CA THR A 19 3.59 19.29 -2.88
C THR A 19 2.37 19.12 -3.77
N ASP A 20 1.40 19.99 -3.58
CA ASP A 20 0.21 20.09 -4.42
C ASP A 20 0.51 20.76 -5.78
N ASP A 21 -0.49 20.80 -6.66
CA ASP A 21 -0.37 21.38 -8.01
C ASP A 21 -0.14 22.88 -7.97
N ASP A 22 -0.55 23.54 -6.89
CA ASP A 22 -0.41 25.00 -6.69
C ASP A 22 1.00 25.45 -6.33
N TYR A 23 1.95 24.52 -6.13
CA TYR A 23 3.32 24.88 -5.80
C TYR A 23 4.04 25.50 -7.00
N SER A 24 4.48 26.74 -6.84
CA SER A 24 4.95 27.60 -7.92
C SER A 24 6.30 27.19 -8.56
N HIS A 25 7.03 26.25 -7.96
CA HIS A 25 8.33 25.81 -8.46
C HIS A 25 8.28 24.38 -8.96
N TYR A 26 8.92 24.11 -10.09
CA TYR A 26 9.03 22.77 -10.63
C TYR A 26 9.96 21.90 -9.78
N LEU A 27 9.42 20.79 -9.27
CA LEU A 27 10.14 19.80 -8.44
C LEU A 27 10.38 18.47 -9.16
N GLY A 28 9.99 18.37 -10.42
CA GLY A 28 10.05 17.13 -11.19
C GLY A 28 8.66 16.65 -11.60
N ASN A 29 8.64 15.61 -12.43
CA ASN A 29 7.41 14.99 -12.96
C ASN A 29 7.37 13.47 -12.79
N SER A 30 8.39 12.88 -12.17
CA SER A 30 8.46 11.44 -11.95
C SER A 30 8.44 11.15 -10.45
N PHE A 31 7.24 10.83 -9.96
CA PHE A 31 7.02 10.49 -8.57
C PHE A 31 6.46 9.06 -8.47
N MET A 32 6.85 8.35 -7.42
CA MET A 32 6.22 7.09 -7.06
C MET A 32 4.83 7.35 -6.44
N ASN A 33 3.99 6.29 -6.43
CA ASN A 33 2.72 6.38 -5.70
C ASN A 33 2.96 6.61 -4.19
N GLY A 34 1.93 7.09 -3.49
CA GLY A 34 2.03 7.45 -2.08
C GLY A 34 1.88 6.27 -1.08
N TYR A 35 1.75 5.03 -1.54
CA TYR A 35 1.40 3.90 -0.66
C TYR A 35 2.46 3.62 0.42
N ARG A 36 3.76 3.70 0.08
CA ARG A 36 4.82 3.55 1.08
C ARG A 36 4.80 4.65 2.13
N ALA A 37 4.62 5.90 1.70
CA ALA A 37 4.51 7.03 2.61
C ALA A 37 3.30 6.87 3.54
N SER A 38 2.14 6.50 3.00
CA SER A 38 0.92 6.26 3.79
C SER A 38 1.10 5.12 4.80
N ARG A 39 1.82 4.04 4.42
CA ARG A 39 2.07 2.94 5.35
C ARG A 39 2.98 3.34 6.51
N ILE A 40 4.04 4.09 6.22
CA ILE A 40 4.95 4.62 7.24
C ILE A 40 4.20 5.56 8.18
N GLU A 41 3.36 6.43 7.63
CA GLU A 41 2.52 7.35 8.41
C GLU A 41 1.57 6.59 9.34
N GLU A 42 0.82 5.60 8.82
CA GLU A 42 -0.02 4.71 9.65
C GLU A 42 0.77 4.15 10.82
N LYS A 43 1.93 3.54 10.55
CA LYS A 43 2.76 2.92 11.58
C LYS A 43 3.28 3.92 12.60
N PHE A 44 3.73 5.09 12.19
CA PHE A 44 4.24 6.11 13.10
C PHE A 44 3.15 6.71 13.99
N LEU A 45 1.92 6.84 13.49
CA LEU A 45 0.79 7.32 14.27
C LEU A 45 0.30 6.30 15.32
N GLU A 46 0.56 5.01 15.11
CA GLU A 46 0.26 3.95 16.09
C GLU A 46 1.27 3.92 17.25
N LEU A 47 2.47 4.50 17.08
CA LEU A 47 3.56 4.41 18.05
C LEU A 47 3.53 5.58 19.05
N ILE A 48 3.70 5.27 20.34
CA ILE A 48 3.91 6.28 21.39
C ILE A 48 5.30 6.92 21.27
N LYS A 49 6.27 6.12 20.83
CA LYS A 49 7.67 6.52 20.66
C LYS A 49 8.27 5.76 19.48
N ILE A 50 8.95 6.50 18.61
CA ILE A 50 9.72 5.94 17.51
C ILE A 50 11.15 5.70 18.00
N ASP A 51 11.61 4.46 17.92
CA ASP A 51 12.97 4.05 18.25
C ASP A 51 13.57 3.19 17.12
N TYR A 52 14.82 2.70 17.29
CA TYR A 52 15.49 1.94 16.25
C TYR A 52 14.78 0.60 15.93
N ARG A 53 14.11 0.00 16.92
CA ARG A 53 13.38 -1.27 16.73
C ARG A 53 12.14 -1.05 15.91
N SER A 54 11.35 -0.01 16.20
CA SER A 54 10.18 0.33 15.40
C SER A 54 10.53 0.68 13.95
N ILE A 55 11.70 1.28 13.70
CA ILE A 55 12.21 1.51 12.35
C ILE A 55 12.62 0.19 11.68
N GLN A 56 13.27 -0.72 12.41
CA GLN A 56 13.65 -2.04 11.90
C GLN A 56 12.40 -2.86 11.52
N ASP A 57 11.39 -2.90 12.39
CA ASP A 57 10.12 -3.57 12.14
C ASP A 57 9.40 -2.98 10.90
N LEU A 58 9.47 -1.66 10.75
CA LEU A 58 8.91 -0.98 9.58
C LEU A 58 9.61 -1.37 8.27
N HIS A 59 10.93 -1.60 8.29
CA HIS A 59 11.66 -2.08 7.11
C HIS A 59 11.27 -3.50 6.71
N MET A 60 10.75 -4.28 7.63
CA MET A 60 10.25 -5.64 7.40
C MET A 60 8.74 -5.70 7.17
N ASP A 61 8.07 -4.55 7.15
CA ASP A 61 6.62 -4.49 6.90
C ASP A 61 6.30 -4.84 5.45
N ILE A 62 5.47 -5.85 5.28
CA ILE A 62 5.08 -6.43 3.98
C ILE A 62 3.58 -6.22 3.67
N TYR A 63 2.94 -5.32 4.41
CA TYR A 63 1.52 -5.03 4.25
C TYR A 63 1.22 -4.24 2.98
N SER A 64 0.28 -4.73 2.17
CA SER A 64 -0.10 -4.13 0.89
C SER A 64 -1.30 -3.20 1.00
N ILE A 65 -1.06 -1.88 1.09
CA ILE A 65 -2.14 -0.88 1.00
C ILE A 65 -2.90 -0.97 -0.34
N PRO A 66 -2.23 -1.12 -1.51
CA PRO A 66 -2.94 -1.34 -2.77
C PRO A 66 -3.82 -2.59 -2.73
N GLY A 67 -3.31 -3.69 -2.17
CA GLY A 67 -4.08 -4.93 -2.00
C GLY A 67 -5.36 -4.70 -1.21
N LYS A 68 -5.27 -4.02 -0.06
CA LYS A 68 -6.43 -3.64 0.75
C LYS A 68 -7.46 -2.82 -0.02
N ARG A 69 -7.02 -1.87 -0.84
CA ARG A 69 -7.91 -1.00 -1.61
C ARG A 69 -8.61 -1.71 -2.78
N ILE A 70 -7.94 -2.69 -3.39
CA ILE A 70 -8.41 -3.35 -4.61
C ILE A 70 -9.23 -4.61 -4.28
N ARG A 71 -8.96 -5.28 -3.17
CA ARG A 71 -9.57 -6.58 -2.82
C ARG A 71 -11.09 -6.59 -2.93
N ASP A 72 -11.78 -5.64 -2.34
CA ASP A 72 -13.24 -5.64 -2.29
C ASP A 72 -13.86 -5.48 -3.69
N GLY A 73 -13.26 -4.63 -4.52
CA GLY A 73 -13.64 -4.49 -5.92
C GLY A 73 -13.35 -5.76 -6.73
N LEU A 74 -12.23 -6.42 -6.48
CA LEU A 74 -11.87 -7.69 -7.12
C LEU A 74 -12.87 -8.78 -6.75
N ILE A 75 -13.21 -8.95 -5.48
CA ILE A 75 -14.21 -9.91 -4.99
C ILE A 75 -15.58 -9.66 -5.61
N ALA A 76 -16.03 -8.40 -5.65
CA ALA A 76 -17.31 -8.05 -6.25
C ALA A 76 -17.39 -8.45 -7.74
N ASN A 77 -16.31 -8.20 -8.49
CA ASN A 77 -16.23 -8.59 -9.90
C ASN A 77 -16.17 -10.12 -10.08
N LEU A 78 -15.44 -10.84 -9.25
CA LEU A 78 -15.37 -12.31 -9.29
C LEU A 78 -16.75 -12.94 -9.02
N ARG A 79 -17.49 -12.46 -8.04
CA ARG A 79 -18.85 -12.93 -7.73
C ARG A 79 -19.80 -12.78 -8.92
N THR A 80 -19.69 -11.68 -9.64
CA THR A 80 -20.57 -11.37 -10.78
C THR A 80 -20.18 -12.14 -12.04
N ALA A 81 -18.89 -12.20 -12.35
CA ALA A 81 -18.40 -12.73 -13.65
C ALA A 81 -18.21 -14.25 -13.64
N LYS A 82 -17.89 -14.86 -12.50
CA LYS A 82 -17.52 -16.28 -12.42
C LYS A 82 -18.06 -16.95 -11.16
N PRO A 83 -19.29 -17.50 -11.21
CA PRO A 83 -19.87 -18.21 -10.06
C PRO A 83 -19.01 -19.35 -9.48
N LYS A 84 -18.12 -19.93 -10.29
CA LYS A 84 -17.18 -21.00 -9.87
C LYS A 84 -15.94 -20.48 -9.13
N ALA A 85 -15.80 -19.16 -9.00
CA ALA A 85 -14.65 -18.55 -8.33
C ALA A 85 -14.76 -18.49 -6.79
N GLN A 86 -15.75 -19.17 -6.19
CA GLN A 86 -16.01 -19.07 -4.75
C GLN A 86 -14.77 -19.34 -3.89
N LYS A 87 -14.01 -20.39 -4.22
CA LYS A 87 -12.76 -20.70 -3.49
C LYS A 87 -11.73 -19.55 -3.55
N LEU A 88 -11.60 -18.86 -4.68
CA LEU A 88 -10.70 -17.69 -4.81
C LEU A 88 -11.23 -16.51 -3.99
N ILE A 89 -12.54 -16.33 -3.95
CA ILE A 89 -13.20 -15.29 -3.17
C ILE A 89 -12.94 -15.54 -1.68
N ASP A 90 -13.12 -16.75 -1.20
CA ASP A 90 -12.91 -17.13 0.20
C ASP A 90 -11.44 -16.86 0.62
N LEU A 91 -10.48 -17.26 -0.22
CA LEU A 91 -9.06 -17.04 0.01
C LEU A 91 -8.67 -15.55 0.02
N LEU A 92 -9.32 -14.72 -0.80
CA LEU A 92 -9.13 -13.27 -0.79
C LEU A 92 -9.82 -12.59 0.40
N ASP A 93 -10.95 -13.10 0.83
CA ASP A 93 -11.70 -12.58 1.98
C ASP A 93 -10.95 -12.80 3.30
N GLU A 94 -10.25 -13.93 3.42
CA GLU A 94 -9.42 -14.28 4.57
C GLU A 94 -8.04 -13.62 4.56
N TRP A 95 -7.64 -12.97 3.44
CA TRP A 95 -6.32 -12.40 3.31
C TRP A 95 -6.12 -11.16 4.19
N ASP A 96 -5.05 -11.19 4.99
CA ASP A 96 -4.63 -10.14 5.92
C ASP A 96 -3.82 -9.00 5.26
N TYR A 97 -3.74 -8.99 3.93
CA TYR A 97 -2.98 -8.04 3.08
C TYR A 97 -1.46 -8.13 3.20
N ASN A 98 -0.92 -9.08 3.95
CA ASN A 98 0.51 -9.31 4.00
C ASN A 98 0.99 -10.13 2.80
N LEU A 99 2.14 -9.72 2.23
CA LEU A 99 2.77 -10.34 1.06
C LEU A 99 3.96 -11.22 1.50
N ASN A 100 3.72 -12.17 2.41
CA ASN A 100 4.72 -13.16 2.77
C ASN A 100 4.70 -14.35 1.80
N GLU A 101 5.73 -15.19 1.87
CA GLU A 101 5.90 -16.35 0.98
C GLU A 101 4.80 -17.42 1.11
N GLU A 102 4.10 -17.45 2.23
CA GLU A 102 3.01 -18.38 2.54
C GLU A 102 1.62 -17.80 2.18
N SER A 103 1.56 -16.53 1.77
CA SER A 103 0.30 -15.81 1.55
C SER A 103 -0.39 -16.21 0.25
N VAL A 104 -1.36 -17.10 0.32
CA VAL A 104 -2.16 -17.52 -0.84
C VAL A 104 -2.99 -16.36 -1.39
N GLY A 105 -3.63 -15.55 -0.52
CA GLY A 105 -4.38 -14.35 -0.93
C GLY A 105 -3.46 -13.32 -1.60
N GLY A 106 -2.25 -13.14 -1.08
CA GLY A 106 -1.21 -12.32 -1.69
C GLY A 106 -0.81 -12.81 -3.08
N ALA A 107 -0.59 -14.11 -3.25
CA ALA A 107 -0.28 -14.70 -4.54
C ALA A 107 -1.41 -14.50 -5.58
N ILE A 108 -2.66 -14.67 -5.18
CA ILE A 108 -3.82 -14.41 -6.04
C ILE A 108 -3.84 -12.94 -6.47
N TYR A 109 -3.61 -12.02 -5.55
CA TYR A 109 -3.56 -10.59 -5.81
C TYR A 109 -2.43 -10.22 -6.79
N GLU A 110 -1.22 -10.72 -6.59
CA GLU A 110 -0.07 -10.45 -7.46
C GLU A 110 -0.27 -11.00 -8.88
N VAL A 111 -0.81 -12.22 -9.02
CA VAL A 111 -1.18 -12.78 -10.33
C VAL A 111 -2.24 -11.93 -11.03
N PHE A 112 -3.23 -11.44 -10.28
CA PHE A 112 -4.23 -10.52 -10.82
C PHE A 112 -3.58 -9.23 -11.33
N LEU A 113 -2.72 -8.58 -10.55
CA LEU A 113 -2.02 -7.36 -10.97
C LEU A 113 -1.15 -7.61 -12.20
N TYR A 114 -0.35 -8.67 -12.20
CA TYR A 114 0.49 -9.03 -13.35
C TYR A 114 -0.36 -9.19 -14.61
N THR A 115 -1.45 -9.94 -14.51
CA THR A 115 -2.37 -10.15 -15.65
C THR A 115 -2.99 -8.84 -16.12
N LEU A 116 -3.42 -7.98 -15.19
CA LEU A 116 -3.99 -6.68 -15.53
C LEU A 116 -3.00 -5.82 -16.32
N PHE A 117 -1.76 -5.69 -15.84
CA PHE A 117 -0.74 -4.85 -16.49
C PHE A 117 -0.19 -5.42 -17.80
N THR A 118 -0.28 -6.74 -18.02
CA THR A 118 0.18 -7.38 -19.27
C THR A 118 -0.91 -7.53 -20.31
N SER A 119 -2.17 -7.21 -19.97
CA SER A 119 -3.33 -7.32 -20.88
C SER A 119 -3.61 -6.03 -21.64
N PHE A 120 -2.85 -4.98 -21.40
CA PHE A 120 -2.89 -3.68 -22.06
C PHE A 120 -1.53 -3.34 -22.66
#